data_93704cfec4b798e8100f558c05c4a78a
#
_entry.id   93704cfec4b798e8100f558c05c4a78a
#
_cell.length_a   1.000
_cell.length_b   1.000
_cell.length_c   1.000
_cell.angle_alpha   90.00
_cell.angle_beta   90.00
_cell.angle_gamma   90.00
#
_symmetry.space_group_name_H-M   'P 1'
#
loop_
_entity.id
_entity.type
_entity.pdbx_description
1 polymer ?
#
loop_
_entity_poly.entity_id
_entity_poly.type
_entity_poly.pdbx_seq_one_letter_code
_entity_poly.pdbx_strand_id
1 'polypeptide(L)'
;MDFIMTIVEQGLIYGILTLGIYITYKILDFPDLTVDGSFPLGAAVTAALITRGVNPYLTIPIAFLVGVLAGICTGLIHVKCKVRDLMTALYTVNLKIAGTNNVPLFSQETMFKNGMLESLFGETIPGYMKIVLILLVVLIAKFLLDFYLQTKSGYLLRAVG
;
A
#
# COMPACT_ATOMS: atom_id res chain seq x y z
N MET A 1 6.17 -8.27 25.05
CA MET A 1 5.75 -9.02 23.85
C MET A 1 5.26 -8.08 22.74
N ASP A 2 4.61 -6.98 23.07
CA ASP A 2 4.02 -6.06 22.09
C ASP A 2 5.05 -5.38 21.16
N PHE A 3 6.26 -5.11 21.67
CA PHE A 3 7.32 -4.49 20.87
C PHE A 3 7.76 -5.37 19.67
N ILE A 4 7.98 -6.68 19.92
CA ILE A 4 8.36 -7.62 18.85
C ILE A 4 7.22 -7.79 17.85
N MET A 5 5.98 -7.87 18.32
CA MET A 5 4.81 -7.96 17.45
C MET A 5 4.70 -6.73 16.52
N THR A 6 4.91 -5.54 17.06
CA THR A 6 4.88 -4.30 16.26
C THR A 6 5.99 -4.27 15.19
N ILE A 7 7.19 -4.76 15.51
CA ILE A 7 8.29 -4.85 14.53
C ILE A 7 7.92 -5.81 13.39
N VAL A 8 7.38 -6.97 13.72
CA VAL A 8 6.97 -7.98 12.72
C VAL A 8 5.83 -7.43 11.86
N GLU A 9 4.85 -6.77 12.46
CA GLU A 9 3.73 -6.14 11.76
C GLU A 9 4.21 -5.10 10.75
N GLN A 10 5.07 -4.18 11.17
CA GLN A 10 5.65 -3.18 10.27
C GLN A 10 6.54 -3.80 9.20
N GLY A 11 7.35 -4.79 9.55
CA GLY A 11 8.19 -5.52 8.60
C GLY A 11 7.37 -6.18 7.50
N LEU A 12 6.22 -6.78 7.82
CA LEU A 12 5.32 -7.38 6.85
C LEU A 12 4.67 -6.32 5.92
N ILE A 13 4.26 -5.17 6.47
CA ILE A 13 3.69 -4.07 5.68
C ILE A 13 4.72 -3.54 4.67
N TYR A 14 5.97 -3.30 5.12
CA TYR A 14 7.06 -2.92 4.22
C TYR A 14 7.45 -4.03 3.24
N GLY A 15 7.11 -5.29 3.53
CA GLY A 15 7.26 -6.39 2.61
C GLY A 15 6.48 -6.19 1.30
N ILE A 16 5.28 -5.60 1.37
CA ILE A 16 4.47 -5.26 0.18
C ILE A 16 5.16 -4.18 -0.66
N LEU A 17 5.70 -3.15 -0.01
CA LEU A 17 6.50 -2.12 -0.67
C LEU A 17 7.71 -2.73 -1.39
N THR A 18 8.41 -3.63 -0.73
CA THR A 18 9.57 -4.34 -1.30
C THR A 18 9.20 -5.16 -2.53
N LEU A 19 8.02 -5.77 -2.57
CA LEU A 19 7.52 -6.47 -3.78
C LEU A 19 7.34 -5.50 -4.96
N GLY A 20 6.84 -4.29 -4.72
CA GLY A 20 6.74 -3.25 -5.74
C GLY A 20 8.11 -2.82 -6.28
N ILE A 21 9.06 -2.56 -5.40
CA ILE A 21 10.44 -2.19 -5.76
C ILE A 21 11.14 -3.36 -6.50
N TYR A 22 10.86 -4.61 -6.11
CA TYR A 22 11.41 -5.77 -6.79
C TYR A 22 11.03 -5.82 -8.27
N ILE A 23 9.80 -5.46 -8.62
CA ILE A 23 9.34 -5.43 -10.02
C ILE A 23 10.15 -4.39 -10.81
N THR A 24 10.28 -3.19 -10.28
CA THR A 24 10.94 -2.09 -11.00
C THR A 24 12.44 -2.32 -11.10
N TYR A 25 13.08 -2.73 -10.01
CA TYR A 25 14.53 -2.91 -9.96
C TYR A 25 15.02 -4.18 -10.64
N LYS A 26 14.34 -5.33 -10.38
CA LYS A 26 14.83 -6.64 -10.85
C LYS A 26 14.28 -7.05 -12.22
N ILE A 27 13.08 -6.60 -12.54
CA ILE A 27 12.37 -7.03 -13.76
C ILE A 27 12.48 -5.97 -14.87
N LEU A 28 12.31 -4.69 -14.52
CA LEU A 28 12.38 -3.58 -15.48
C LEU A 28 13.79 -2.97 -15.62
N ASP A 29 14.74 -3.44 -14.81
CA ASP A 29 16.13 -2.88 -14.72
C ASP A 29 16.16 -1.34 -14.58
N PHE A 30 15.10 -0.81 -13.99
CA PHE A 30 14.91 0.62 -13.78
C PHE A 30 14.57 0.92 -12.33
N PRO A 31 15.48 1.56 -11.56
CA PRO A 31 15.21 1.91 -10.17
C PRO A 31 14.16 3.04 -10.09
N ASP A 32 12.90 2.65 -10.01
CA ASP A 32 11.80 3.58 -9.83
C ASP A 32 11.56 3.83 -8.33
N LEU A 33 12.00 4.97 -7.84
CA LEU A 33 11.79 5.42 -6.45
C LEU A 33 10.39 6.00 -6.21
N THR A 34 9.57 6.14 -7.25
CA THR A 34 8.20 6.68 -7.08
C THR A 34 7.31 5.74 -6.29
N VAL A 35 7.65 4.46 -6.20
CA VAL A 35 6.98 3.47 -5.35
C VAL A 35 6.99 3.90 -3.88
N ASP A 36 8.10 4.44 -3.39
CA ASP A 36 8.24 4.98 -2.03
C ASP A 36 7.32 6.19 -1.78
N GLY A 37 7.09 7.02 -2.80
CA GLY A 37 6.12 8.13 -2.75
C GLY A 37 4.67 7.69 -2.88
N SER A 38 4.37 6.65 -3.63
CA SER A 38 3.00 6.15 -3.86
C SER A 38 2.46 5.31 -2.69
N PHE A 39 3.33 4.68 -1.91
CA PHE A 39 2.94 3.94 -0.72
C PHE A 39 2.28 4.84 0.34
N PRO A 40 2.88 5.99 0.76
CA PRO A 40 2.22 6.92 1.66
C PRO A 40 0.95 7.55 1.08
N LEU A 41 0.79 7.62 -0.26
CA LEU A 41 -0.43 8.10 -0.89
C LEU A 41 -1.65 7.25 -0.49
N GLY A 42 -1.52 5.94 -0.55
CA GLY A 42 -2.57 5.02 -0.09
C GLY A 42 -2.94 5.25 1.37
N ALA A 43 -1.94 5.42 2.24
CA ALA A 43 -2.15 5.72 3.65
C ALA A 43 -2.83 7.08 3.86
N ALA A 44 -2.42 8.13 3.14
CA ALA A 44 -3.01 9.47 3.23
C ALA A 44 -4.48 9.47 2.80
N VAL A 45 -4.81 8.79 1.71
CA VAL A 45 -6.19 8.64 1.23
C VAL A 45 -7.05 7.88 2.23
N THR A 46 -6.55 6.77 2.74
CA THR A 46 -7.24 5.97 3.76
C THR A 46 -7.50 6.80 5.01
N ALA A 47 -6.49 7.49 5.52
CA ALA A 47 -6.62 8.35 6.70
C ALA A 47 -7.64 9.48 6.48
N ALA A 48 -7.59 10.15 5.33
CA ALA A 48 -8.52 11.22 4.99
C ALA A 48 -9.97 10.74 4.84
N LEU A 49 -10.20 9.53 4.36
CA LEU A 49 -11.53 8.93 4.26
C LEU A 49 -12.07 8.50 5.62
N ILE A 50 -11.25 7.86 6.45
CA ILE A 50 -11.62 7.44 7.79
C ILE A 50 -11.97 8.65 8.67
N THR A 51 -11.19 9.73 8.61
CA THR A 51 -11.49 10.96 9.37
C THR A 51 -12.78 11.65 8.92
N ARG A 52 -13.26 11.36 7.70
CA ARG A 52 -14.56 11.83 7.19
C ARG A 52 -15.71 10.86 7.53
N GLY A 53 -15.47 9.82 8.30
CA GLY A 53 -16.49 8.85 8.72
C GLY A 53 -16.83 7.79 7.66
N VAL A 54 -16.00 7.60 6.63
CA VAL A 54 -16.19 6.54 5.63
C VAL A 54 -15.84 5.20 6.27
N ASN A 55 -16.65 4.18 5.98
CA ASN A 55 -16.44 2.83 6.49
C ASN A 55 -15.03 2.32 6.10
N PRO A 56 -14.22 1.84 7.08
CA PRO A 56 -12.84 1.38 6.85
C PRO A 56 -12.70 0.32 5.76
N TYR A 57 -13.69 -0.55 5.59
CA TYR A 57 -13.65 -1.59 4.54
C TYR A 57 -13.78 -1.00 3.13
N LEU A 58 -14.49 0.10 2.95
CA LEU A 58 -14.60 0.81 1.68
C LEU A 58 -13.33 1.59 1.34
N THR A 59 -12.54 1.95 2.33
CA THR A 59 -11.29 2.69 2.08
C THR A 59 -10.24 1.84 1.37
N ILE A 60 -10.24 0.50 1.57
CA ILE A 60 -9.29 -0.42 0.94
C ILE A 60 -9.40 -0.39 -0.59
N PRO A 61 -10.58 -0.66 -1.21
CA PRO A 61 -10.69 -0.61 -2.66
C PRO A 61 -10.47 0.81 -3.22
N ILE A 62 -10.85 1.84 -2.49
CA ILE A 62 -10.61 3.22 -2.92
C ILE A 62 -9.11 3.52 -2.92
N ALA A 63 -8.38 3.18 -1.86
CA ALA A 63 -6.93 3.35 -1.79
C ALA A 63 -6.20 2.56 -2.88
N PHE A 64 -6.66 1.35 -3.18
CA PHE A 64 -6.14 0.54 -4.28
C PHE A 64 -6.34 1.23 -5.64
N LEU A 65 -7.54 1.73 -5.93
CA LEU A 65 -7.83 2.47 -7.17
C LEU A 65 -6.98 3.74 -7.28
N VAL A 66 -6.82 4.48 -6.21
CA VAL A 66 -5.96 5.68 -6.19
C VAL A 66 -4.50 5.31 -6.44
N GLY A 67 -4.01 4.21 -5.86
CA GLY A 67 -2.68 3.68 -6.13
C GLY A 67 -2.47 3.31 -7.60
N VAL A 68 -3.46 2.63 -8.21
CA VAL A 68 -3.43 2.30 -9.66
C VAL A 68 -3.42 3.57 -10.51
N LEU A 69 -4.26 4.55 -10.21
CA LEU A 69 -4.29 5.83 -10.94
C LEU A 69 -2.97 6.58 -10.79
N ALA A 70 -2.40 6.62 -9.60
CA ALA A 70 -1.09 7.23 -9.37
C ALA A 70 0.00 6.53 -10.19
N GLY A 71 0.01 5.19 -10.21
CA GLY A 71 0.94 4.42 -11.03
C GLY A 71 0.80 4.69 -12.53
N ILE A 72 -0.43 4.78 -13.05
CA ILE A 72 -0.68 5.16 -14.45
C ILE A 72 -0.17 6.58 -14.74
N CYS A 73 -0.48 7.54 -13.86
CA CYS A 73 -0.04 8.92 -14.03
C CYS A 73 1.49 9.03 -14.02
N THR A 74 2.16 8.39 -13.05
CA THR A 74 3.63 8.41 -12.97
C THR A 74 4.27 7.73 -14.17
N GLY A 75 3.74 6.59 -14.62
CA GLY A 75 4.21 5.90 -15.82
C GLY A 75 4.04 6.75 -17.09
N LEU A 76 2.90 7.42 -17.27
CA LEU A 76 2.67 8.31 -18.41
C LEU A 76 3.62 9.52 -18.41
N ILE A 77 3.85 10.12 -17.25
CA ILE A 77 4.76 11.26 -17.11
C ILE A 77 6.20 10.79 -17.40
N HIS A 78 6.57 9.63 -16.87
CA HIS A 78 7.89 9.05 -17.12
C HIS A 78 8.12 8.84 -18.63
N VAL A 79 7.18 8.21 -19.33
CA VAL A 79 7.30 7.90 -20.77
C VAL A 79 7.26 9.16 -21.63
N LYS A 80 6.31 10.09 -21.36
CA LYS A 80 6.14 11.28 -22.22
C LYS A 80 7.10 12.40 -21.88
N CYS A 81 7.34 12.67 -20.60
CA CYS A 81 8.14 13.80 -20.15
C CYS A 81 9.59 13.41 -19.84
N LYS A 82 9.93 12.11 -19.86
CA LYS A 82 11.26 11.57 -19.52
C LYS A 82 11.75 12.03 -18.12
N VAL A 83 10.83 12.32 -17.22
CA VAL A 83 11.11 12.69 -15.82
C VAL A 83 11.31 11.39 -15.05
N ARG A 84 12.48 11.24 -14.44
CA ARG A 84 12.84 9.99 -13.75
C ARG A 84 12.29 9.91 -12.34
N ASP A 85 12.13 11.03 -11.65
CA ASP A 85 11.77 11.03 -10.24
C ASP A 85 10.59 11.98 -9.98
N LEU A 86 9.46 11.40 -9.60
CA LEU A 86 8.23 12.09 -9.22
C LEU A 86 7.94 11.99 -7.73
N MET A 87 8.90 11.48 -6.95
CA MET A 87 8.76 11.25 -5.51
C MET A 87 8.33 12.52 -4.77
N THR A 88 9.00 13.65 -5.02
CA THR A 88 8.69 14.95 -4.39
C THR A 88 7.29 15.43 -4.72
N ALA A 89 6.83 15.24 -5.96
CA ALA A 89 5.47 15.62 -6.36
C ALA A 89 4.43 14.76 -5.62
N LEU A 90 4.66 13.46 -5.48
CA LEU A 90 3.78 12.55 -4.72
C LEU A 90 3.74 12.92 -3.23
N TYR A 91 4.87 13.27 -2.63
CA TYR A 91 4.88 13.77 -1.24
C TYR A 91 4.02 15.02 -1.05
N THR A 92 4.10 15.97 -1.98
CA THR A 92 3.28 17.18 -1.94
C THR A 92 1.80 16.86 -2.07
N VAL A 93 1.44 15.91 -2.93
CA VAL A 93 0.05 15.43 -3.09
C VAL A 93 -0.42 14.75 -1.81
N ASN A 94 0.40 13.89 -1.21
CA ASN A 94 0.10 13.20 0.04
C ASN A 94 -0.22 14.20 1.16
N LEU A 95 0.60 15.24 1.33
CA LEU A 95 0.38 16.28 2.34
C LEU A 95 -0.92 17.06 2.09
N LYS A 96 -1.24 17.35 0.82
CA LYS A 96 -2.50 18.03 0.48
C LYS A 96 -3.74 17.17 0.75
N ILE A 97 -3.66 15.87 0.50
CA ILE A 97 -4.75 14.93 0.76
C ILE A 97 -4.94 14.72 2.27
N ALA A 98 -3.88 14.50 2.99
CA ALA A 98 -3.90 14.31 4.44
C ALA A 98 -4.28 15.61 5.21
N GLY A 99 -4.01 16.78 4.62
CA GLY A 99 -4.25 18.09 5.22
C GLY A 99 -3.26 18.48 6.32
N THR A 100 -2.61 17.52 6.94
CA THR A 100 -1.61 17.69 8.01
C THR A 100 -0.50 16.66 7.86
N ASN A 101 0.69 16.98 8.38
CA ASN A 101 1.83 16.05 8.38
C ASN A 101 1.59 14.81 9.27
N ASN A 102 0.66 14.90 10.19
CA ASN A 102 0.33 13.82 11.11
C ASN A 102 -1.18 13.78 11.32
N VAL A 103 -1.82 12.69 10.93
CA VAL A 103 -3.27 12.48 11.10
C VAL A 103 -3.49 11.57 12.30
N PRO A 104 -4.08 12.06 13.40
CA PRO A 104 -4.37 11.23 14.57
C PRO A 104 -5.55 10.30 14.28
N LEU A 105 -5.27 9.00 14.20
CA LEU A 105 -6.28 7.95 13.98
C LEU A 105 -6.70 7.21 15.25
N PHE A 106 -6.18 7.62 16.41
CA PHE A 106 -6.42 6.91 17.68
C PHE A 106 -7.89 6.86 18.09
N SER A 107 -8.67 7.89 17.75
CA SER A 107 -10.10 8.00 18.04
C SER A 107 -11.01 7.53 16.92
N GLN A 108 -10.45 7.15 15.79
CA GLN A 108 -11.22 6.74 14.60
C GLN A 108 -11.42 5.24 14.56
N GLU A 109 -12.53 4.83 13.97
CA GLU A 109 -12.78 3.43 13.66
C GLU A 109 -11.84 2.98 12.54
N THR A 110 -10.94 2.08 12.88
CA THR A 110 -10.05 1.43 11.92
C THR A 110 -10.56 0.03 11.63
N MET A 111 -10.03 -0.62 10.58
CA MET A 111 -10.40 -1.99 10.23
C MET A 111 -10.28 -2.97 11.42
N PHE A 112 -9.29 -2.76 12.31
CA PHE A 112 -9.06 -3.60 13.49
C PHE A 112 -9.86 -3.18 14.73
N LYS A 113 -10.50 -2.01 14.70
CA LYS A 113 -11.37 -1.47 15.76
C LYS A 113 -12.84 -1.39 15.31
N ASN A 114 -13.22 -2.10 14.28
CA ASN A 114 -14.58 -2.05 13.77
C ASN A 114 -15.38 -3.22 14.33
N GLY A 115 -16.57 -2.97 14.83
CA GLY A 115 -17.43 -3.95 15.47
C GLY A 115 -17.73 -5.21 14.66
N MET A 116 -17.48 -5.20 13.35
CA MET A 116 -17.64 -6.38 12.50
C MET A 116 -16.55 -7.44 12.74
N LEU A 117 -15.29 -7.04 12.92
CA LEU A 117 -14.22 -7.98 13.30
C LEU A 117 -14.28 -8.34 14.79
N GLU A 118 -14.71 -7.40 15.63
CA GLU A 118 -14.96 -7.67 17.05
C GLU A 118 -16.10 -8.68 17.25
N SER A 119 -17.15 -8.65 16.43
CA SER A 119 -18.23 -9.65 16.46
C SER A 119 -17.82 -11.04 15.99
N LEU A 120 -16.82 -11.14 15.12
CA LEU A 120 -16.30 -12.42 14.61
C LEU A 120 -15.25 -13.06 15.53
N PHE A 121 -14.44 -12.24 16.23
CA PHE A 121 -13.27 -12.71 16.98
C PHE A 121 -13.29 -12.36 18.48
N GLY A 122 -14.38 -11.72 18.98
CA GLY A 122 -14.51 -11.27 20.37
C GLY A 122 -13.97 -9.85 20.60
N GLU A 123 -14.20 -9.32 21.81
CA GLU A 123 -14.01 -7.90 22.18
C GLU A 123 -12.60 -7.34 21.92
N THR A 124 -11.57 -8.16 21.75
CA THR A 124 -10.22 -7.70 21.44
C THR A 124 -9.53 -8.66 20.48
N ILE A 125 -9.12 -8.16 19.32
CA ILE A 125 -8.31 -8.95 18.38
C ILE A 125 -6.93 -9.13 18.99
N PRO A 126 -6.50 -10.37 19.34
CA PRO A 126 -5.18 -10.60 19.90
C PRO A 126 -4.09 -10.21 18.89
N GLY A 127 -2.97 -9.67 19.37
CA GLY A 127 -1.90 -9.14 18.51
C GLY A 127 -1.40 -10.13 17.45
N TYR A 128 -1.33 -11.43 17.78
CA TYR A 128 -0.96 -12.47 16.83
C TYR A 128 -1.96 -12.63 15.66
N MET A 129 -3.24 -12.39 15.88
CA MET A 129 -4.25 -12.47 14.84
C MET A 129 -4.08 -11.34 13.81
N LYS A 130 -3.68 -10.13 14.23
CA LYS A 130 -3.35 -9.03 13.32
C LYS A 130 -2.17 -9.40 12.43
N ILE A 131 -1.13 -9.99 12.99
CA ILE A 131 0.05 -10.47 12.25
C ILE A 131 -0.35 -11.52 11.23
N VAL A 132 -1.20 -12.47 11.60
CA VAL A 132 -1.69 -13.52 10.68
C VAL A 132 -2.49 -12.91 9.52
N LEU A 133 -3.36 -11.93 9.79
CA LEU A 133 -4.11 -11.23 8.74
C LEU A 133 -3.19 -10.47 7.78
N ILE A 134 -2.22 -9.74 8.32
CA ILE A 134 -1.26 -8.99 7.49
C ILE A 134 -0.40 -9.97 6.68
N LEU A 135 0.07 -11.05 7.29
CA LEU A 135 0.83 -12.10 6.60
C LEU A 135 0.03 -12.70 5.45
N LEU A 136 -1.25 -12.98 5.67
CA LEU A 136 -2.15 -13.50 4.64
C LEU A 136 -2.28 -12.52 3.46
N VAL A 137 -2.44 -11.23 3.73
CA VAL A 137 -2.48 -10.19 2.69
C VAL A 137 -1.17 -10.14 1.90
N VAL A 138 -0.03 -10.21 2.58
CA VAL A 138 1.30 -10.22 1.94
C VAL A 138 1.47 -11.46 1.06
N LEU A 139 1.05 -12.64 1.52
CA LEU A 139 1.10 -13.87 0.75
C LEU A 139 0.18 -13.82 -0.48
N ILE A 140 -1.01 -13.27 -0.35
CA ILE A 140 -1.92 -13.05 -1.48
C ILE A 140 -1.29 -12.09 -2.49
N ALA A 141 -0.73 -10.98 -2.02
CA ALA A 141 -0.06 -10.01 -2.89
C ALA A 141 1.10 -10.65 -3.65
N LYS A 142 1.94 -11.44 -2.95
CA LYS A 142 3.03 -12.20 -3.57
C LYS A 142 2.50 -13.20 -4.60
N PHE A 143 1.47 -13.96 -4.25
CA PHE A 143 0.90 -14.97 -5.15
C PHE A 143 0.30 -14.33 -6.41
N LEU A 144 -0.42 -13.21 -6.26
CA LEU A 144 -0.94 -12.44 -7.39
C LEU A 144 0.18 -11.91 -8.30
N LEU A 145 1.28 -11.46 -7.68
CA LEU A 145 2.45 -10.99 -8.40
C LEU A 145 3.12 -12.14 -9.18
N ASP A 146 3.35 -13.27 -8.54
CA ASP A 146 3.94 -14.45 -9.20
C ASP A 146 3.04 -14.93 -10.34
N PHE A 147 1.72 -14.95 -10.14
CA PHE A 147 0.75 -15.28 -11.18
C PHE A 147 0.79 -14.28 -12.33
N TYR A 148 0.82 -12.98 -12.03
CA TYR A 148 0.94 -11.94 -13.06
C TYR A 148 2.22 -12.09 -13.88
N LEU A 149 3.36 -12.39 -13.25
CA LEU A 149 4.64 -12.58 -13.92
C LEU A 149 4.68 -13.83 -14.81
N GLN A 150 3.79 -14.78 -14.62
CA GLN A 150 3.60 -15.96 -15.48
C GLN A 150 2.65 -15.69 -16.64
N THR A 151 1.99 -14.53 -16.70
CA THR A 151 1.15 -14.15 -17.84
C THR A 151 1.99 -13.67 -19.03
N LYS A 152 1.36 -13.58 -20.19
CA LYS A 152 2.01 -13.04 -21.42
C LYS A 152 2.59 -11.65 -21.19
N SER A 153 1.88 -10.81 -20.43
CA SER A 153 2.37 -9.48 -20.06
C SER A 153 3.60 -9.53 -19.16
N GLY A 154 3.66 -10.46 -18.22
CA GLY A 154 4.82 -10.66 -17.35
C GLY A 154 6.05 -11.15 -18.13
N TYR A 155 5.87 -12.03 -19.11
CA TYR A 155 6.96 -12.45 -19.99
C TYR A 155 7.49 -11.31 -20.86
N LEU A 156 6.60 -10.48 -21.41
CA LEU A 156 7.00 -9.28 -22.14
C LEU A 156 7.77 -8.29 -21.26
N LEU A 157 7.33 -8.10 -20.03
CA LEU A 157 8.01 -7.24 -19.04
C LEU A 157 9.45 -7.71 -18.78
N ARG A 158 9.66 -9.03 -18.66
CA ARG A 158 11.00 -9.61 -18.47
C ARG A 158 11.88 -9.57 -19.73
N ALA A 159 11.27 -9.51 -20.91
CA ALA A 159 12.02 -9.46 -22.18
C ALA A 159 12.47 -8.03 -22.52
N VAL A 160 11.83 -7.00 -21.95
CA VAL A 160 12.14 -5.59 -22.20
C VAL A 160 13.10 -5.02 -21.14
N GLY A 161 13.12 -5.55 -19.91
CA GLY A 161 14.06 -5.23 -18.82
C GLY A 161 15.25 -6.19 -18.82
#